data_f940ab9417e070a8015859b7cf39ee56
#
_entry.id   f940ab9417e070a8015859b7cf39ee56
#
_cell.length_a   1.000
_cell.length_b   1.000
_cell.length_c   1.000
_cell.angle_alpha   90.00
_cell.angle_beta   90.00
_cell.angle_gamma   90.00
#
_symmetry.space_group_name_H-M   'P 1'
#
loop_
_entity.id
_entity.type
_entity.pdbx_description
1 polymer ?
#
loop_
_entity_poly.entity_id
_entity_poly.type
_entity_poly.pdbx_seq_one_letter_code
_entity_poly.pdbx_strand_id
1 'polypeptide(L)'
;MKLVVASAGALLLLPALVGSAAASVAVALPAASLAPLAGVPEGGYPDRFPFGECTWWAAYNHNVTWSGDAKDWLANARAKGIATTDFPSVGAIAVYRPGGAYSELGHVGIVVAVEPSAYRVSEMHAPQWGVVSDRLIRWPDPDVLGFIP
;
A
#
# COMPACT_ATOMS: atom_id res chain seq x y z
N MET A 1 97.44 -21.70 1.01
CA MET A 1 96.09 -21.86 0.52
C MET A 1 95.21 -21.07 1.43
N LYS A 2 94.72 -19.90 1.00
CA LYS A 2 93.81 -19.08 1.75
C LYS A 2 92.52 -18.99 0.93
N LEU A 3 91.44 -19.52 1.53
CA LEU A 3 90.11 -19.47 0.94
C LEU A 3 89.50 -18.12 1.27
N VAL A 4 89.11 -17.35 0.27
CA VAL A 4 88.35 -16.12 0.41
C VAL A 4 86.90 -16.46 0.21
N VAL A 5 86.11 -16.28 1.24
CA VAL A 5 84.65 -16.42 1.17
C VAL A 5 84.07 -15.05 0.88
N ALA A 6 83.47 -14.90 -0.30
CA ALA A 6 82.72 -13.72 -0.69
C ALA A 6 81.27 -13.86 -0.16
N SER A 7 80.84 -12.98 0.74
CA SER A 7 79.43 -12.87 1.20
C SER A 7 78.70 -12.01 0.21
N ALA A 8 77.67 -12.60 -0.44
CA ALA A 8 76.74 -11.91 -1.29
C ALA A 8 75.57 -11.36 -0.37
N GLY A 9 75.54 -10.06 -0.28
CA GLY A 9 74.35 -9.37 0.41
C GLY A 9 73.13 -9.42 -0.48
N ALA A 10 72.14 -10.10 -0.04
CA ALA A 10 70.83 -10.09 -0.71
C ALA A 10 70.04 -8.83 -0.25
N LEU A 11 69.86 -7.94 -1.20
CA LEU A 11 68.99 -6.76 -1.04
C LEU A 11 67.51 -7.20 -1.18
N LEU A 12 66.84 -7.30 -0.06
CA LEU A 12 65.40 -7.57 -0.02
C LEU A 12 64.61 -6.31 -0.44
N LEU A 13 64.10 -6.30 -1.65
CA LEU A 13 63.12 -5.34 -2.13
C LEU A 13 61.75 -5.73 -1.54
N LEU A 14 61.24 -4.93 -0.60
CA LEU A 14 59.88 -5.00 -0.12
C LEU A 14 58.92 -4.45 -1.21
N PRO A 15 57.90 -5.21 -1.62
CA PRO A 15 56.85 -4.64 -2.49
C PRO A 15 56.02 -3.65 -1.71
N ALA A 16 55.90 -2.43 -2.22
CA ALA A 16 54.98 -1.43 -1.75
C ALA A 16 53.54 -1.93 -2.00
N LEU A 17 52.81 -2.16 -0.91
CA LEU A 17 51.37 -2.40 -0.94
C LEU A 17 50.69 -1.11 -1.38
N VAL A 18 50.28 -1.03 -2.65
CA VAL A 18 49.35 -0.01 -3.14
C VAL A 18 47.98 -0.37 -2.58
N GLY A 19 47.61 0.26 -1.49
CA GLY A 19 46.27 0.17 -0.95
C GLY A 19 45.27 0.84 -1.90
N SER A 20 44.56 0.03 -2.67
CA SER A 20 43.38 0.52 -3.40
C SER A 20 42.30 0.87 -2.40
N ALA A 21 42.14 2.16 -2.10
CA ALA A 21 40.98 2.66 -1.39
C ALA A 21 39.76 2.47 -2.32
N ALA A 22 38.99 1.42 -2.06
CA ALA A 22 37.67 1.29 -2.66
C ALA A 22 36.76 2.39 -2.07
N ALA A 23 36.56 3.44 -2.84
CA ALA A 23 35.55 4.44 -2.53
C ALA A 23 34.17 3.77 -2.64
N SER A 24 33.56 3.46 -1.49
CA SER A 24 32.17 3.04 -1.43
C SER A 24 31.32 4.21 -1.85
N VAL A 25 30.83 4.19 -3.09
CA VAL A 25 29.76 5.10 -3.53
C VAL A 25 28.49 4.63 -2.84
N ALA A 26 28.16 5.24 -1.72
CA ALA A 26 26.85 5.11 -1.13
C ALA A 26 25.84 5.78 -2.10
N VAL A 27 25.19 4.97 -2.93
CA VAL A 27 24.00 5.42 -3.66
C VAL A 27 22.93 5.68 -2.60
N ALA A 28 22.79 6.93 -2.20
CA ALA A 28 21.65 7.37 -1.44
C ALA A 28 20.43 7.16 -2.34
N LEU A 29 19.68 6.10 -2.09
CA LEU A 29 18.33 5.98 -2.65
C LEU A 29 17.58 7.25 -2.19
N PRO A 30 16.93 7.99 -3.11
CA PRO A 30 16.07 9.08 -2.68
C PRO A 30 15.08 8.47 -1.69
N ALA A 31 15.02 9.04 -0.47
CA ALA A 31 13.93 8.75 0.44
C ALA A 31 12.67 8.93 -0.39
N ALA A 32 11.94 7.83 -0.64
CA ALA A 32 10.65 7.92 -1.29
C ALA A 32 9.87 8.91 -0.44
N SER A 33 9.71 10.13 -0.96
CA SER A 33 8.83 11.12 -0.38
C SER A 33 7.49 10.41 -0.33
N LEU A 34 7.03 10.05 0.88
CA LEU A 34 5.65 9.72 1.11
C LEU A 34 4.89 11.02 0.85
N ALA A 35 4.66 11.31 -0.44
CA ALA A 35 3.67 12.29 -0.80
C ALA A 35 2.40 11.90 -0.04
N PRO A 36 1.73 12.86 0.65
CA PRO A 36 0.44 12.56 1.25
C PRO A 36 -0.37 11.87 0.17
N LEU A 37 -1.01 10.75 0.51
CA LEU A 37 -1.85 10.01 -0.43
C LEU A 37 -2.91 11.00 -0.92
N ALA A 38 -2.66 11.60 -2.08
CA ALA A 38 -3.56 12.58 -2.65
C ALA A 38 -4.87 11.85 -2.95
N GLY A 39 -5.93 12.19 -2.22
CA GLY A 39 -7.27 11.67 -2.46
C GLY A 39 -7.90 10.88 -1.33
N VAL A 40 -7.22 10.66 -0.20
CA VAL A 40 -7.95 10.24 1.01
C VAL A 40 -8.72 11.46 1.50
N PRO A 41 -10.07 11.42 1.55
CA PRO A 41 -10.85 12.50 2.14
C PRO A 41 -10.36 12.74 3.57
N GLU A 42 -10.38 14.00 4.02
CA GLU A 42 -9.93 14.36 5.38
C GLU A 42 -10.77 13.70 6.49
N GLY A 43 -11.78 12.90 6.12
CA GLY A 43 -12.70 12.25 7.04
C GLY A 43 -13.71 13.24 7.64
N GLY A 44 -14.44 12.78 8.67
CA GLY A 44 -15.31 13.65 9.43
C GLY A 44 -16.72 13.83 8.84
N TYR A 45 -17.10 13.04 7.85
CA TYR A 45 -18.50 12.99 7.43
C TYR A 45 -19.39 12.42 8.54
N PRO A 46 -20.65 12.87 8.64
CA PRO A 46 -21.60 12.32 9.58
C PRO A 46 -21.74 10.81 9.40
N ASP A 47 -21.50 10.05 10.46
CA ASP A 47 -21.47 8.61 10.43
C ASP A 47 -22.51 8.02 11.39
N ARG A 48 -23.21 6.98 10.95
CA ARG A 48 -24.21 6.25 11.71
C ARG A 48 -23.89 4.76 11.88
N PHE A 49 -22.77 4.32 11.32
CA PHE A 49 -22.34 2.93 11.41
C PHE A 49 -21.55 2.69 12.69
N PRO A 50 -21.54 1.47 13.24
CA PRO A 50 -20.77 1.16 14.44
C PRO A 50 -19.28 1.35 14.23
N PHE A 51 -18.62 2.07 15.14
CA PHE A 51 -17.18 2.20 15.13
C PHE A 51 -16.50 0.82 15.12
N GLY A 52 -15.42 0.69 14.36
CA GLY A 52 -14.66 -0.55 14.24
C GLY A 52 -15.00 -1.36 13.00
N GLU A 53 -16.10 -1.05 12.32
CA GLU A 53 -16.56 -1.72 11.11
C GLU A 53 -16.02 -1.06 9.83
N CYS A 54 -15.91 -1.84 8.76
CA CYS A 54 -15.52 -1.34 7.43
C CYS A 54 -16.47 -0.23 6.93
N THR A 55 -17.75 -0.39 7.21
CA THR A 55 -18.79 0.60 6.88
C THR A 55 -18.60 1.91 7.62
N TRP A 56 -18.15 1.86 8.88
CA TRP A 56 -17.82 3.07 9.64
C TRP A 56 -16.67 3.82 8.97
N TRP A 57 -15.57 3.13 8.66
CA TRP A 57 -14.41 3.75 8.04
C TRP A 57 -14.72 4.38 6.68
N ALA A 58 -15.48 3.65 5.86
CA ALA A 58 -15.89 4.15 4.56
C ALA A 58 -16.83 5.37 4.68
N ALA A 59 -17.80 5.34 5.59
CA ALA A 59 -18.72 6.46 5.81
C ALA A 59 -18.03 7.67 6.45
N TYR A 60 -17.06 7.46 7.32
CA TYR A 60 -16.26 8.54 7.88
C TYR A 60 -15.45 9.31 6.82
N ASN A 61 -15.00 8.60 5.78
CA ASN A 61 -14.16 9.16 4.71
C ASN A 61 -14.94 9.51 3.42
N HIS A 62 -16.24 9.21 3.35
CA HIS A 62 -17.07 9.46 2.19
C HIS A 62 -18.50 9.83 2.60
N ASN A 63 -19.15 10.72 1.84
CA ASN A 63 -20.52 11.17 2.15
C ASN A 63 -21.54 10.06 1.88
N VAL A 64 -21.72 9.15 2.84
CA VAL A 64 -22.67 8.03 2.75
C VAL A 64 -24.03 8.44 3.30
N THR A 65 -25.04 8.50 2.42
CA THR A 65 -26.41 8.89 2.75
C THR A 65 -27.40 7.71 2.82
N TRP A 66 -26.90 6.50 2.61
CA TRP A 66 -27.65 5.24 2.71
C TRP A 66 -27.24 4.44 3.94
N SER A 67 -27.90 3.30 4.17
CA SER A 67 -27.64 2.35 5.26
C SER A 67 -27.63 0.92 4.70
N GLY A 68 -27.45 -0.08 5.56
CA GLY A 68 -27.45 -1.49 5.21
C GLY A 68 -26.04 -2.10 5.24
N ASP A 69 -26.00 -3.41 4.99
CA ASP A 69 -24.76 -4.18 4.96
C ASP A 69 -23.88 -3.77 3.78
N ALA A 70 -22.58 -3.95 3.92
CA ALA A 70 -21.59 -3.55 2.90
C ALA A 70 -21.92 -4.10 1.51
N LYS A 71 -22.34 -5.36 1.40
CA LYS A 71 -22.76 -6.00 0.13
C LYS A 71 -23.87 -5.28 -0.63
N ASP A 72 -24.70 -4.54 0.08
CA ASP A 72 -25.88 -3.87 -0.49
C ASP A 72 -25.57 -2.43 -0.91
N TRP A 73 -24.38 -1.91 -0.61
CA TRP A 73 -24.07 -0.50 -0.78
C TRP A 73 -24.18 0.00 -2.22
N LEU A 74 -23.78 -0.81 -3.22
CA LEU A 74 -23.94 -0.41 -4.63
C LEU A 74 -25.41 -0.23 -5.00
N ALA A 75 -26.27 -1.16 -4.60
CA ALA A 75 -27.71 -1.09 -4.85
C ALA A 75 -28.34 0.09 -4.10
N ASN A 76 -27.95 0.30 -2.83
CA ASN A 76 -28.47 1.37 -1.99
C ASN A 76 -28.02 2.76 -2.48
N ALA A 77 -26.78 2.91 -2.96
CA ALA A 77 -26.31 4.14 -3.59
C ALA A 77 -27.10 4.47 -4.86
N ARG A 78 -27.28 3.48 -5.75
CA ARG A 78 -28.12 3.63 -6.95
C ARG A 78 -29.56 4.03 -6.64
N ALA A 79 -30.14 3.45 -5.60
CA ALA A 79 -31.50 3.81 -5.14
C ALA A 79 -31.60 5.26 -4.63
N LYS A 80 -30.47 5.87 -4.24
CA LYS A 80 -30.33 7.29 -3.89
C LYS A 80 -29.95 8.18 -5.08
N GLY A 81 -29.89 7.64 -6.30
CA GLY A 81 -29.50 8.38 -7.49
C GLY A 81 -27.98 8.65 -7.58
N ILE A 82 -27.17 7.97 -6.78
CA ILE A 82 -25.72 8.11 -6.80
C ILE A 82 -25.15 7.19 -7.90
N ALA A 83 -24.28 7.74 -8.74
CA ALA A 83 -23.62 6.99 -9.79
C ALA A 83 -22.70 5.91 -9.20
N THR A 84 -22.58 4.79 -9.91
CA THR A 84 -21.62 3.73 -9.59
C THR A 84 -20.83 3.40 -10.84
N THR A 85 -19.64 2.85 -10.69
CA THR A 85 -18.76 2.49 -11.79
C THR A 85 -18.13 1.12 -11.57
N ASP A 86 -17.69 0.51 -12.66
CA ASP A 86 -16.93 -0.75 -12.62
C ASP A 86 -15.42 -0.51 -12.50
N PHE A 87 -14.97 0.74 -12.48
CA PHE A 87 -13.55 1.09 -12.47
C PHE A 87 -13.17 1.82 -11.17
N PRO A 88 -12.00 1.50 -10.57
CA PRO A 88 -11.50 2.20 -9.39
C PRO A 88 -11.13 3.65 -9.73
N SER A 89 -11.44 4.57 -8.81
CA SER A 89 -10.94 5.94 -8.80
C SER A 89 -10.57 6.34 -7.37
N VAL A 90 -9.58 7.19 -7.23
CA VAL A 90 -9.15 7.65 -5.90
C VAL A 90 -10.30 8.39 -5.22
N GLY A 91 -10.54 8.07 -3.95
CA GLY A 91 -11.66 8.58 -3.14
C GLY A 91 -12.93 7.72 -3.23
N ALA A 92 -13.08 6.85 -4.23
CA ALA A 92 -14.25 6.00 -4.36
C ALA A 92 -14.30 4.92 -3.28
N ILE A 93 -15.51 4.49 -2.94
CA ILE A 93 -15.73 3.31 -2.11
C ILE A 93 -15.67 2.08 -3.00
N ALA A 94 -14.74 1.16 -2.75
CA ALA A 94 -14.74 -0.18 -3.31
C ALA A 94 -15.72 -1.04 -2.52
N VAL A 95 -16.61 -1.76 -3.22
CA VAL A 95 -17.62 -2.64 -2.62
C VAL A 95 -17.31 -4.07 -3.00
N TYR A 96 -17.18 -4.95 -2.00
CA TYR A 96 -16.83 -6.35 -2.17
C TYR A 96 -18.01 -7.27 -1.85
N ARG A 97 -18.11 -8.35 -2.61
CA ARG A 97 -19.14 -9.36 -2.41
C ARG A 97 -18.98 -10.09 -1.07
N PRO A 98 -20.05 -10.69 -0.54
CA PRO A 98 -19.98 -11.57 0.62
C PRO A 98 -19.22 -12.86 0.32
N GLY A 99 -18.66 -13.47 1.37
CA GLY A 99 -17.92 -14.72 1.31
C GLY A 99 -16.45 -14.54 0.87
N GLY A 100 -15.75 -15.64 0.63
CA GLY A 100 -14.33 -15.61 0.30
C GLY A 100 -13.48 -15.07 1.44
N ALA A 101 -12.81 -13.95 1.21
CA ALA A 101 -11.98 -13.27 2.22
C ALA A 101 -12.81 -12.39 3.18
N TYR A 102 -14.11 -12.20 2.91
CA TYR A 102 -14.99 -11.29 3.65
C TYR A 102 -16.14 -12.04 4.33
N SER A 103 -16.82 -11.36 5.26
CA SER A 103 -18.00 -11.91 5.91
C SER A 103 -19.18 -12.05 4.93
N GLU A 104 -20.24 -12.73 5.38
CA GLU A 104 -21.50 -12.82 4.64
C GLU A 104 -22.22 -11.45 4.48
N LEU A 105 -21.74 -10.43 5.15
CA LEU A 105 -22.21 -9.04 5.02
C LEU A 105 -21.46 -8.26 3.94
N GLY A 106 -20.43 -8.87 3.30
CA GLY A 106 -19.55 -8.22 2.36
C GLY A 106 -18.53 -7.31 3.03
N HIS A 107 -17.91 -6.43 2.25
CA HIS A 107 -16.89 -5.50 2.75
C HIS A 107 -16.86 -4.21 1.92
N VAL A 108 -16.33 -3.13 2.50
CA VAL A 108 -16.09 -1.86 1.83
C VAL A 108 -14.79 -1.23 2.29
N GLY A 109 -14.16 -0.43 1.40
CA GLY A 109 -12.98 0.35 1.72
C GLY A 109 -12.84 1.53 0.77
N ILE A 110 -11.96 2.47 1.11
CA ILE A 110 -11.70 3.68 0.31
C ILE A 110 -10.51 3.45 -0.62
N VAL A 111 -10.68 3.70 -1.90
CA VAL A 111 -9.57 3.66 -2.87
C VAL A 111 -8.66 4.85 -2.63
N VAL A 112 -7.40 4.59 -2.29
CA VAL A 112 -6.41 5.63 -1.96
C VAL A 112 -5.34 5.82 -3.05
N ALA A 113 -5.19 4.85 -3.95
CA ALA A 113 -4.34 4.95 -5.12
C ALA A 113 -4.84 4.02 -6.23
N VAL A 114 -4.58 4.38 -7.50
CA VAL A 114 -4.91 3.56 -8.67
C VAL A 114 -3.65 3.41 -9.52
N GLU A 115 -3.37 2.18 -9.94
CA GLU A 115 -2.27 1.77 -10.80
C GLU A 115 -2.83 1.09 -12.07
N PRO A 116 -2.05 0.87 -13.13
CA PRO A 116 -2.56 0.30 -14.38
C PRO A 116 -3.27 -1.07 -14.25
N SER A 117 -2.88 -1.89 -13.27
CA SER A 117 -3.43 -3.24 -13.05
C SER A 117 -3.71 -3.54 -11.58
N ALA A 118 -3.85 -2.51 -10.77
CA ALA A 118 -4.11 -2.64 -9.33
C ALA A 118 -4.70 -1.34 -8.76
N TYR A 119 -5.22 -1.40 -7.56
CA TYR A 119 -5.50 -0.23 -6.74
C TYR A 119 -5.18 -0.52 -5.28
N ARG A 120 -4.93 0.53 -4.52
CA ARG A 120 -4.74 0.44 -3.08
C ARG A 120 -6.03 0.88 -2.38
N VAL A 121 -6.46 0.08 -1.41
CA VAL A 121 -7.62 0.38 -0.60
C VAL A 121 -7.21 0.60 0.85
N SER A 122 -7.75 1.63 1.47
CA SER A 122 -7.71 1.83 2.93
C SER A 122 -9.03 1.33 3.51
N GLU A 123 -8.95 0.44 4.49
CA GLU A 123 -10.08 -0.29 5.00
C GLU A 123 -9.98 -0.53 6.50
N MET A 124 -11.09 -0.78 7.18
CA MET A 124 -11.13 -1.14 8.59
C MET A 124 -11.77 -2.52 8.75
N HIS A 125 -11.44 -3.25 9.83
CA HIS A 125 -11.92 -4.60 10.09
C HIS A 125 -11.47 -5.63 9.01
N ALA A 126 -10.29 -5.41 8.45
CA ALA A 126 -9.67 -6.36 7.54
C ALA A 126 -8.12 -6.31 7.74
N PRO A 127 -7.54 -7.24 8.50
CA PRO A 127 -8.14 -8.42 9.11
C PRO A 127 -8.68 -8.22 10.55
N GLN A 128 -8.42 -7.07 11.20
CA GLN A 128 -8.72 -6.87 12.62
C GLN A 128 -9.75 -5.77 12.84
N TRP A 129 -10.76 -6.07 13.69
CA TRP A 129 -11.79 -5.13 14.08
C TRP A 129 -11.20 -3.83 14.69
N GLY A 130 -11.71 -2.69 14.23
CA GLY A 130 -11.30 -1.36 14.71
C GLY A 130 -9.91 -0.90 14.25
N VAL A 131 -9.20 -1.71 13.45
CA VAL A 131 -7.88 -1.37 12.92
C VAL A 131 -7.99 -1.00 11.45
N VAL A 132 -7.45 0.17 11.09
CA VAL A 132 -7.31 0.60 9.70
C VAL A 132 -6.07 -0.06 9.10
N SER A 133 -6.21 -0.60 7.91
CA SER A 133 -5.14 -1.19 7.12
C SER A 133 -5.21 -0.76 5.66
N ASP A 134 -4.10 -0.86 4.96
CA ASP A 134 -4.00 -0.63 3.53
C ASP A 134 -3.65 -1.93 2.82
N ARG A 135 -4.31 -2.18 1.69
CA ARG A 135 -4.08 -3.38 0.91
C ARG A 135 -4.02 -3.06 -0.59
N LEU A 136 -3.10 -3.72 -1.30
CA LEU A 136 -3.01 -3.67 -2.76
C LEU A 136 -3.89 -4.76 -3.36
N ILE A 137 -4.83 -4.38 -4.19
CA ILE A 137 -5.77 -5.26 -4.88
C ILE A 137 -5.41 -5.28 -6.37
N ARG A 138 -5.24 -6.45 -6.94
CA ARG A 138 -5.13 -6.60 -8.39
C ARG A 138 -6.45 -6.25 -9.06
N TRP A 139 -6.37 -5.63 -10.21
CA TRP A 139 -7.54 -5.23 -10.98
C TRP A 139 -7.48 -5.80 -12.41
N PRO A 140 -8.55 -6.43 -12.91
CA PRO A 140 -9.84 -6.68 -12.24
C PRO A 140 -9.75 -7.76 -11.16
N ASP A 141 -10.63 -7.67 -10.16
CA ASP A 141 -10.76 -8.62 -9.05
C ASP A 141 -12.21 -9.18 -9.05
N PRO A 142 -12.41 -10.51 -9.05
CA PRO A 142 -13.74 -11.12 -9.06
C PRO A 142 -14.53 -10.89 -7.76
N ASP A 143 -13.88 -10.48 -6.67
CA ASP A 143 -14.54 -10.19 -5.41
C ASP A 143 -15.11 -8.76 -5.33
N VAL A 144 -14.74 -7.90 -6.28
CA VAL A 144 -15.24 -6.52 -6.36
C VAL A 144 -16.57 -6.49 -7.10
N LEU A 145 -17.59 -5.94 -6.48
CA LEU A 145 -18.91 -5.70 -7.08
C LEU A 145 -18.96 -4.40 -7.89
N GLY A 146 -18.09 -3.43 -7.56
CA GLY A 146 -17.99 -2.13 -8.21
C GLY A 146 -17.58 -1.03 -7.23
N PHE A 147 -17.68 0.22 -7.70
CA PHE A 147 -17.22 1.40 -6.96
C PHE A 147 -18.29 2.47 -6.89
N ILE A 148 -18.29 3.26 -5.81
CA ILE A 148 -19.13 4.43 -5.60
C ILE A 148 -18.16 5.64 -5.55
N PRO A 149 -18.12 6.49 -6.63
CA PRO A 149 -17.24 7.64 -6.72
C PRO A 149 -17.51 8.72 -5.71
#